data_4ac989c7569dae879341c16fedf8e62a
#
_entry.id   4ac989c7569dae879341c16fedf8e62a
#
_cell.length_a   1.000
_cell.length_b   1.000
_cell.length_c   1.000
_cell.angle_alpha   90.00
_cell.angle_beta   90.00
_cell.angle_gamma   90.00
#
_symmetry.space_group_name_H-M   'P 1'
#
loop_
_entity.id
_entity.type
_entity.pdbx_description
1 polymer ?
#
loop_
_entity_poly.entity_id
_entity_poly.type
_entity_poly.pdbx_seq_one_letter_code
_entity_poly.pdbx_strand_id
1 'polypeptide(L)'
;LRQLFWKVMMGWKLWIVCAVLFAILLPGVKYAKDVRAYHAAQQPKDEEQEPTVVLTDDEQQQIDDVKSLKLLIEKNSNYMQNSILMNIDPYQEHRMELQYYIDSDFVMNYTKDSKKDYTSAIANAYVDYANNGMDQKTIWKDVSTKSEDKYLAELVSAYSNSDNTFSVIIKYTDKKGLESVAKQIQNELEKKQPEFSKRIGGH
;
A
#
# COMPACT_ATOMS: atom_id res chain seq x y z
N LEU A 1 -34.02 64.37 -26.86
CA LEU A 1 -33.09 63.26 -26.82
C LEU A 1 -31.99 63.38 -25.76
N ARG A 2 -31.31 64.54 -25.65
CA ARG A 2 -30.20 64.77 -24.69
C ARG A 2 -30.64 64.70 -23.23
N GLN A 3 -31.85 65.19 -22.87
CA GLN A 3 -32.40 65.10 -21.51
C GLN A 3 -32.84 63.67 -21.15
N LEU A 4 -33.30 62.90 -22.08
CA LEU A 4 -33.64 61.48 -21.88
C LEU A 4 -32.41 60.63 -21.62
N PHE A 5 -31.32 60.89 -22.35
CA PHE A 5 -30.05 60.22 -22.19
C PHE A 5 -29.43 60.48 -20.79
N TRP A 6 -29.54 61.72 -20.28
CA TRP A 6 -29.08 62.10 -18.95
C TRP A 6 -29.87 61.41 -17.84
N LYS A 7 -31.19 61.27 -17.98
CA LYS A 7 -32.02 60.52 -17.01
C LYS A 7 -31.71 59.04 -17.00
N VAL A 8 -31.43 58.44 -18.14
CA VAL A 8 -31.00 57.03 -18.22
C VAL A 8 -29.61 56.84 -17.61
N MET A 9 -28.69 57.77 -17.87
CA MET A 9 -27.37 57.74 -17.28
C MET A 9 -27.38 57.95 -15.76
N MET A 10 -28.29 58.74 -15.22
CA MET A 10 -28.43 58.91 -13.77
C MET A 10 -29.00 57.63 -13.08
N GLY A 11 -29.77 56.83 -13.83
CA GLY A 11 -30.34 55.54 -13.36
C GLY A 11 -29.39 54.33 -13.46
N TRP A 12 -28.23 54.44 -14.13
CA TRP A 12 -27.37 53.29 -14.39
C TRP A 12 -26.85 52.63 -13.13
N LYS A 13 -26.61 53.43 -12.06
CA LYS A 13 -26.20 52.90 -10.77
C LYS A 13 -27.26 51.97 -10.17
N LEU A 14 -28.53 52.30 -10.37
CA LEU A 14 -29.67 51.49 -9.94
C LEU A 14 -29.74 50.16 -10.70
N TRP A 15 -29.44 50.19 -12.00
CA TRP A 15 -29.36 48.98 -12.82
C TRP A 15 -28.25 48.06 -12.39
N ILE A 16 -27.07 48.61 -12.00
CA ILE A 16 -25.95 47.80 -11.48
C ILE A 16 -26.35 47.15 -10.15
N VAL A 17 -27.00 47.92 -9.25
CA VAL A 17 -27.45 47.37 -7.98
C VAL A 17 -28.47 46.24 -8.19
N CYS A 18 -29.41 46.41 -9.11
CA CYS A 18 -30.38 45.37 -9.47
C CYS A 18 -29.69 44.17 -10.09
N ALA A 19 -28.72 44.34 -10.98
CA ALA A 19 -27.98 43.24 -11.61
C ALA A 19 -27.21 42.43 -10.57
N VAL A 20 -26.55 43.10 -9.59
CA VAL A 20 -25.82 42.44 -8.50
C VAL A 20 -26.81 41.68 -7.60
N LEU A 21 -27.94 42.28 -7.26
CA LEU A 21 -28.97 41.59 -6.48
C LEU A 21 -29.50 40.34 -7.18
N PHE A 22 -29.77 40.43 -8.50
CA PHE A 22 -30.19 39.26 -9.28
C PHE A 22 -29.13 38.19 -9.37
N ALA A 23 -27.85 38.58 -9.52
CA ALA A 23 -26.72 37.67 -9.55
C ALA A 23 -26.52 36.88 -8.23
N ILE A 24 -26.95 37.46 -7.13
CA ILE A 24 -26.89 36.79 -5.80
C ILE A 24 -28.16 35.97 -5.54
N LEU A 25 -29.33 36.52 -5.89
CA LEU A 25 -30.62 35.87 -5.58
C LEU A 25 -30.86 34.62 -6.44
N LEU A 26 -30.51 34.63 -7.73
CA LEU A 26 -30.78 33.50 -8.61
C LEU A 26 -30.00 32.24 -8.21
N PRO A 27 -28.68 32.31 -7.95
CA PRO A 27 -27.94 31.15 -7.44
C PRO A 27 -28.40 30.73 -6.04
N GLY A 28 -28.74 31.70 -5.17
CA GLY A 28 -29.24 31.45 -3.84
C GLY A 28 -30.54 30.64 -3.78
N VAL A 29 -31.50 30.99 -4.65
CA VAL A 29 -32.78 30.27 -4.83
C VAL A 29 -32.56 28.86 -5.37
N LYS A 30 -31.63 28.69 -6.32
CA LYS A 30 -31.29 27.39 -6.89
C LYS A 30 -30.64 26.52 -5.82
N TYR A 31 -29.65 27.06 -5.11
CA TYR A 31 -28.99 26.37 -4.01
C TYR A 31 -29.99 25.95 -2.90
N ALA A 32 -30.89 26.83 -2.50
CA ALA A 32 -31.91 26.51 -1.51
C ALA A 32 -32.88 25.40 -1.96
N LYS A 33 -33.21 25.35 -3.27
CA LYS A 33 -34.01 24.24 -3.83
C LYS A 33 -33.24 22.93 -3.84
N ASP A 34 -31.97 22.96 -4.26
CA ASP A 34 -31.12 21.76 -4.32
C ASP A 34 -30.85 21.21 -2.91
N VAL A 35 -30.60 22.07 -1.92
CA VAL A 35 -30.45 21.65 -0.51
C VAL A 35 -31.75 21.07 0.06
N ARG A 36 -32.93 21.66 -0.26
CA ARG A 36 -34.22 21.11 0.17
C ARG A 36 -34.50 19.76 -0.50
N ALA A 37 -34.19 19.63 -1.79
CA ALA A 37 -34.33 18.35 -2.49
C ALA A 37 -33.39 17.29 -1.90
N TYR A 38 -32.17 17.67 -1.53
CA TYR A 38 -31.21 16.78 -0.88
C TYR A 38 -31.70 16.34 0.51
N HIS A 39 -32.19 17.25 1.34
CA HIS A 39 -32.76 16.90 2.65
C HIS A 39 -34.09 16.11 2.54
N ALA A 40 -34.92 16.38 1.54
CA ALA A 40 -36.11 15.59 1.28
C ALA A 40 -35.79 14.17 0.83
N ALA A 41 -34.66 13.99 0.11
CA ALA A 41 -34.17 12.67 -0.28
C ALA A 41 -33.52 11.91 0.89
N GLN A 42 -33.12 12.60 1.96
CA GLN A 42 -32.54 11.99 3.17
C GLN A 42 -33.55 11.77 4.32
N GLN A 43 -34.77 12.31 4.22
CA GLN A 43 -35.81 11.93 5.19
C GLN A 43 -36.15 10.45 4.98
N PRO A 44 -36.09 9.63 6.02
CA PRO A 44 -36.62 8.27 5.93
C PRO A 44 -38.09 8.39 5.54
N LYS A 45 -38.41 7.98 4.32
CA LYS A 45 -39.81 7.74 3.98
C LYS A 45 -40.31 6.68 4.95
N ASP A 46 -41.36 7.03 5.69
CA ASP A 46 -42.09 6.07 6.45
C ASP A 46 -42.30 4.80 5.63
N GLU A 47 -42.11 3.67 6.27
CA GLU A 47 -42.12 2.31 5.76
C GLU A 47 -43.25 2.03 4.76
N GLU A 48 -43.19 2.55 3.56
CA GLU A 48 -43.75 1.85 2.42
C GLU A 48 -42.79 0.68 2.16
N GLN A 49 -43.23 -0.52 2.44
CA GLN A 49 -42.57 -1.77 2.09
C GLN A 49 -42.03 -1.66 0.68
N GLU A 50 -40.73 -1.36 0.54
CA GLU A 50 -40.05 -1.54 -0.72
C GLU A 50 -40.37 -2.96 -1.18
N PRO A 51 -40.82 -3.17 -2.41
CA PRO A 51 -40.98 -4.50 -2.93
C PRO A 51 -39.60 -5.16 -2.76
N THR A 52 -39.54 -6.16 -1.89
CA THR A 52 -38.34 -6.98 -1.72
C THR A 52 -38.07 -7.55 -3.10
N VAL A 53 -37.21 -6.92 -3.85
CA VAL A 53 -36.72 -7.45 -5.11
C VAL A 53 -35.96 -8.70 -4.73
N VAL A 54 -36.63 -9.83 -4.86
CA VAL A 54 -36.01 -11.14 -4.67
C VAL A 54 -35.12 -11.30 -5.88
N LEU A 55 -33.85 -10.96 -5.70
CA LEU A 55 -32.80 -11.17 -6.71
C LEU A 55 -32.72 -12.69 -6.97
N THR A 56 -32.60 -13.04 -8.23
CA THR A 56 -32.24 -14.41 -8.60
C THR A 56 -30.83 -14.71 -8.13
N ASP A 57 -30.49 -15.97 -7.92
CA ASP A 57 -29.16 -16.38 -7.50
C ASP A 57 -28.08 -15.86 -8.47
N ASP A 58 -28.36 -15.82 -9.78
CA ASP A 58 -27.47 -15.28 -10.80
C ASP A 58 -27.26 -13.75 -10.65
N GLU A 59 -28.29 -13.00 -10.35
CA GLU A 59 -28.19 -11.55 -10.13
C GLU A 59 -27.43 -11.24 -8.84
N GLN A 60 -27.64 -12.04 -7.80
CA GLN A 60 -26.91 -11.91 -6.54
C GLN A 60 -25.41 -12.20 -6.78
N GLN A 61 -25.09 -13.23 -7.54
CA GLN A 61 -23.71 -13.58 -7.89
C GLN A 61 -23.04 -12.45 -8.69
N GLN A 62 -23.73 -11.88 -9.68
CA GLN A 62 -23.20 -10.72 -10.44
C GLN A 62 -22.92 -9.52 -9.55
N ILE A 63 -23.78 -9.22 -8.58
CA ILE A 63 -23.57 -8.13 -7.62
C ILE A 63 -22.33 -8.42 -6.78
N ASP A 64 -22.14 -9.63 -6.30
CA ASP A 64 -20.99 -10.00 -5.47
C ASP A 64 -19.69 -10.02 -6.28
N ASP A 65 -19.74 -10.41 -7.54
CA ASP A 65 -18.61 -10.29 -8.47
C ASP A 65 -18.21 -8.83 -8.70
N VAL A 66 -19.18 -7.94 -8.93
CA VAL A 66 -18.92 -6.49 -9.08
C VAL A 66 -18.34 -5.89 -7.80
N LYS A 67 -18.85 -6.26 -6.64
CA LYS A 67 -18.29 -5.82 -5.35
C LYS A 67 -16.85 -6.30 -5.16
N SER A 68 -16.57 -7.55 -5.52
CA SER A 68 -15.25 -8.14 -5.45
C SER A 68 -14.25 -7.43 -6.37
N LEU A 69 -14.68 -7.14 -7.62
CA LEU A 69 -13.89 -6.38 -8.58
C LEU A 69 -13.61 -4.95 -8.10
N LYS A 70 -14.62 -4.28 -7.54
CA LYS A 70 -14.45 -2.93 -6.96
C LYS A 70 -13.42 -2.94 -5.84
N LEU A 71 -13.53 -3.90 -4.92
CA LEU A 71 -12.57 -4.06 -3.81
C LEU A 71 -11.14 -4.32 -4.34
N LEU A 72 -11.02 -5.13 -5.39
CA LEU A 72 -9.72 -5.42 -6.02
C LEU A 72 -9.12 -4.17 -6.67
N ILE A 73 -9.94 -3.37 -7.36
CA ILE A 73 -9.52 -2.10 -7.96
C ILE A 73 -9.06 -1.11 -6.89
N GLU A 74 -9.82 -0.95 -5.81
CA GLU A 74 -9.46 -0.09 -4.69
C GLU A 74 -8.14 -0.55 -4.04
N LYS A 75 -7.96 -1.85 -3.81
CA LYS A 75 -6.75 -2.44 -3.25
C LYS A 75 -5.54 -2.19 -4.17
N ASN A 76 -5.69 -2.40 -5.47
CA ASN A 76 -4.62 -2.19 -6.45
C ASN A 76 -4.27 -0.70 -6.58
N SER A 77 -5.27 0.19 -6.62
CA SER A 77 -5.06 1.63 -6.65
C SER A 77 -4.31 2.12 -5.41
N ASN A 78 -4.72 1.64 -4.23
CA ASN A 78 -4.06 1.96 -2.96
C ASN A 78 -2.62 1.43 -2.94
N TYR A 79 -2.38 0.22 -3.46
CA TYR A 79 -1.05 -0.33 -3.61
C TYR A 79 -0.16 0.54 -4.52
N MET A 80 -0.63 0.87 -5.72
CA MET A 80 0.13 1.70 -6.65
C MET A 80 0.47 3.09 -6.10
N GLN A 81 -0.41 3.67 -5.27
CA GLN A 81 -0.19 4.99 -4.68
C GLN A 81 0.78 4.96 -3.50
N ASN A 82 0.81 3.88 -2.73
CA ASN A 82 1.53 3.83 -1.45
C ASN A 82 2.76 2.93 -1.46
N SER A 83 2.88 2.00 -2.42
CA SER A 83 4.06 1.14 -2.53
C SER A 83 5.29 1.97 -2.89
N ILE A 84 6.34 1.85 -2.07
CA ILE A 84 7.61 2.52 -2.34
C ILE A 84 8.21 1.93 -3.62
N LEU A 85 8.21 0.62 -3.76
CA LEU A 85 8.78 -0.08 -4.90
C LEU A 85 8.19 0.37 -6.23
N MET A 86 6.86 0.60 -6.28
CA MET A 86 6.17 1.07 -7.48
C MET A 86 6.46 2.54 -7.81
N ASN A 87 6.86 3.33 -6.81
CA ASN A 87 7.10 4.77 -6.95
C ASN A 87 8.59 5.14 -6.96
N ILE A 88 9.50 4.16 -6.85
CA ILE A 88 10.94 4.40 -7.02
C ILE A 88 11.22 4.76 -8.48
N ASP A 89 11.89 5.90 -8.68
CA ASP A 89 12.46 6.23 -9.98
C ASP A 89 13.58 5.21 -10.31
N PRO A 90 13.46 4.45 -11.41
CA PRO A 90 14.46 3.44 -11.78
C PRO A 90 15.88 4.00 -11.94
N TYR A 91 16.03 5.29 -12.23
CA TYR A 91 17.33 5.95 -12.34
C TYR A 91 17.94 6.34 -10.99
N GLN A 92 17.14 6.30 -9.91
CA GLN A 92 17.56 6.59 -8.55
C GLN A 92 17.55 5.33 -7.66
N GLU A 93 17.15 4.19 -8.21
CA GLU A 93 17.18 2.93 -7.47
C GLU A 93 18.61 2.49 -7.24
N HIS A 94 18.98 2.34 -5.97
CA HIS A 94 20.19 1.65 -5.56
C HIS A 94 19.84 0.24 -5.10
N ARG A 95 20.61 -0.74 -5.55
CA ARG A 95 20.47 -2.14 -5.16
C ARG A 95 21.73 -2.57 -4.42
N MET A 96 21.53 -3.28 -3.31
CA MET A 96 22.60 -3.97 -2.59
C MET A 96 22.24 -5.45 -2.46
N GLU A 97 23.21 -6.31 -2.67
CA GLU A 97 23.06 -7.75 -2.50
C GLU A 97 24.05 -8.22 -1.42
N LEU A 98 23.49 -8.86 -0.39
CA LEU A 98 24.23 -9.50 0.68
C LEU A 98 24.20 -11.00 0.42
N GLN A 99 25.35 -11.59 0.21
CA GLN A 99 25.49 -13.03 0.01
C GLN A 99 26.00 -13.70 1.27
N TYR A 100 25.33 -14.76 1.69
CA TYR A 100 25.63 -15.54 2.85
C TYR A 100 25.95 -16.99 2.48
N TYR A 101 26.89 -17.55 3.20
CA TYR A 101 27.27 -18.94 3.11
C TYR A 101 26.93 -19.65 4.43
N ILE A 102 26.29 -20.79 4.33
CA ILE A 102 26.01 -21.66 5.49
C ILE A 102 27.12 -22.69 5.55
N ASP A 103 27.98 -22.55 6.56
CA ASP A 103 28.95 -23.55 6.89
C ASP A 103 28.31 -24.54 7.86
N SER A 104 28.32 -25.82 7.51
CA SER A 104 27.78 -26.89 8.35
C SER A 104 28.88 -27.91 8.68
N ASP A 105 28.92 -28.33 9.93
CA ASP A 105 29.78 -29.39 10.36
C ASP A 105 29.42 -30.79 9.83
N PHE A 106 28.61 -30.82 8.75
CA PHE A 106 28.16 -32.03 8.14
C PHE A 106 29.31 -32.76 7.46
N VAL A 107 29.69 -33.89 8.04
CA VAL A 107 30.67 -34.82 7.44
C VAL A 107 29.90 -36.02 6.89
N MET A 108 29.96 -36.23 5.57
CA MET A 108 29.37 -37.40 4.95
C MET A 108 30.13 -38.66 5.38
N ASN A 109 29.50 -39.46 6.22
CA ASN A 109 30.09 -40.71 6.70
C ASN A 109 29.49 -41.88 5.91
N TYR A 110 30.23 -42.42 4.96
CA TYR A 110 29.78 -43.48 4.05
C TYR A 110 29.56 -44.86 4.73
N THR A 111 29.87 -44.99 6.02
CA THR A 111 29.95 -46.33 6.64
C THR A 111 28.90 -46.66 7.69
N LYS A 112 28.22 -45.75 8.29
CA LYS A 112 27.07 -46.00 9.20
C LYS A 112 26.35 -44.72 9.58
N ASP A 113 25.04 -44.79 9.54
CA ASP A 113 24.08 -43.77 9.91
C ASP A 113 24.01 -42.57 8.93
N SER A 114 22.93 -42.54 8.20
CA SER A 114 22.56 -41.44 7.32
C SER A 114 22.29 -40.19 8.15
N LYS A 115 23.32 -39.47 8.60
CA LYS A 115 23.16 -38.11 9.06
C LYS A 115 22.61 -37.31 7.88
N LYS A 116 21.43 -36.75 8.05
CA LYS A 116 20.84 -35.88 7.04
C LYS A 116 21.61 -34.59 6.97
N ASP A 117 21.94 -34.15 5.77
CA ASP A 117 22.44 -32.80 5.53
C ASP A 117 21.29 -31.81 5.67
N TYR A 118 21.40 -30.94 6.66
CA TYR A 118 20.41 -29.90 6.93
C TYR A 118 20.80 -28.53 6.38
N THR A 119 21.92 -28.41 5.68
CA THR A 119 22.46 -27.14 5.18
C THR A 119 21.46 -26.39 4.31
N SER A 120 20.86 -27.08 3.34
CA SER A 120 19.82 -26.52 2.48
C SER A 120 18.57 -26.12 3.25
N ALA A 121 18.18 -26.91 4.26
CA ALA A 121 17.03 -26.58 5.10
C ALA A 121 17.28 -25.33 5.96
N ILE A 122 18.49 -25.16 6.46
CA ILE A 122 18.90 -23.97 7.20
C ILE A 122 18.94 -22.76 6.28
N ALA A 123 19.53 -22.87 5.07
CA ALA A 123 19.55 -21.79 4.08
C ALA A 123 18.12 -21.33 3.73
N ASN A 124 17.21 -22.28 3.49
CA ASN A 124 15.81 -21.97 3.19
C ASN A 124 15.09 -21.32 4.40
N ALA A 125 15.41 -21.70 5.64
CA ALA A 125 14.86 -21.05 6.84
C ALA A 125 15.30 -19.59 6.93
N TYR A 126 16.56 -19.27 6.59
CA TYR A 126 17.01 -17.88 6.51
C TYR A 126 16.32 -17.10 5.40
N VAL A 127 16.13 -17.71 4.22
CA VAL A 127 15.40 -17.09 3.11
C VAL A 127 13.96 -16.78 3.52
N ASP A 128 13.27 -17.74 4.13
CA ASP A 128 11.90 -17.54 4.59
C ASP A 128 11.83 -16.47 5.69
N TYR A 129 12.74 -16.49 6.62
CA TYR A 129 12.82 -15.46 7.67
C TYR A 129 13.09 -14.08 7.07
N ALA A 130 13.99 -13.96 6.12
CA ALA A 130 14.30 -12.69 5.46
C ALA A 130 13.11 -12.12 4.68
N ASN A 131 12.32 -12.99 4.03
CA ASN A 131 11.17 -12.58 3.26
C ASN A 131 9.93 -12.29 4.11
N ASN A 132 9.71 -13.04 5.22
CA ASN A 132 8.43 -13.05 5.91
C ASN A 132 8.54 -12.82 7.43
N GLY A 133 9.68 -13.02 8.03
CA GLY A 133 9.85 -13.06 9.48
C GLY A 133 10.53 -11.85 10.10
N MET A 134 11.16 -10.98 9.31
CA MET A 134 11.86 -9.82 9.81
C MET A 134 10.91 -8.70 10.22
N ASP A 135 11.16 -8.08 11.39
CA ASP A 135 10.44 -6.89 11.82
C ASP A 135 10.92 -5.65 11.04
N GLN A 136 10.08 -5.17 10.15
CA GLN A 136 10.39 -4.04 9.28
C GLN A 136 10.70 -2.76 10.07
N LYS A 137 10.06 -2.56 11.22
CA LYS A 137 10.32 -1.39 12.08
C LYS A 137 11.76 -1.39 12.62
N THR A 138 12.25 -2.57 12.95
CA THR A 138 13.64 -2.74 13.45
C THR A 138 14.64 -2.54 12.33
N ILE A 139 14.37 -3.07 11.13
CA ILE A 139 15.28 -3.00 9.99
C ILE A 139 15.40 -1.58 9.46
N TRP A 140 14.27 -0.87 9.34
CA TRP A 140 14.18 0.48 8.76
C TRP A 140 14.26 1.61 9.79
N LYS A 141 14.55 1.32 11.06
CA LYS A 141 14.53 2.28 12.17
C LYS A 141 15.42 3.51 11.96
N ASP A 142 16.56 3.34 11.29
CA ASP A 142 17.54 4.39 11.04
C ASP A 142 17.28 5.14 9.71
N VAL A 143 16.25 4.74 8.98
CA VAL A 143 15.85 5.34 7.72
C VAL A 143 14.57 6.12 7.91
N SER A 144 14.60 7.42 7.59
CA SER A 144 13.42 8.27 7.70
C SER A 144 12.40 7.95 6.60
N THR A 145 11.56 6.96 6.86
CA THR A 145 10.46 6.59 5.97
C THR A 145 9.13 6.66 6.70
N LYS A 146 8.11 7.17 6.03
CA LYS A 146 6.73 7.27 6.55
C LYS A 146 5.83 6.14 6.04
N SER A 147 6.40 5.15 5.37
CA SER A 147 5.63 4.06 4.77
C SER A 147 5.21 3.01 5.79
N GLU A 148 4.11 2.33 5.47
CA GLU A 148 3.66 1.17 6.24
C GLU A 148 4.63 -0.01 6.09
N ASP A 149 4.73 -0.84 7.12
CA ASP A 149 5.67 -1.97 7.20
C ASP A 149 5.56 -2.93 5.98
N LYS A 150 4.34 -3.13 5.46
CA LYS A 150 4.10 -3.97 4.29
C LYS A 150 4.80 -3.48 3.01
N TYR A 151 4.90 -2.16 2.82
CA TYR A 151 5.59 -1.58 1.67
C TYR A 151 7.10 -1.54 1.84
N LEU A 152 7.57 -1.50 3.09
CA LEU A 152 8.98 -1.64 3.42
C LEU A 152 9.48 -3.07 3.19
N ALA A 153 8.64 -4.06 3.48
CA ALA A 153 8.95 -5.47 3.23
C ALA A 153 9.21 -5.77 1.76
N GLU A 154 8.56 -5.06 0.83
CA GLU A 154 8.75 -5.24 -0.61
C GLU A 154 10.15 -4.82 -1.12
N LEU A 155 10.86 -4.00 -0.34
CA LEU A 155 12.20 -3.52 -0.67
C LEU A 155 13.30 -4.53 -0.31
N VAL A 156 12.95 -5.58 0.42
CA VAL A 156 13.86 -6.65 0.82
C VAL A 156 13.36 -7.96 0.23
N SER A 157 14.22 -8.68 -0.45
CA SER A 157 13.91 -10.00 -0.99
C SER A 157 15.09 -10.93 -0.82
N ALA A 158 14.82 -12.18 -0.46
CA ALA A 158 15.85 -13.20 -0.30
C ALA A 158 15.55 -14.42 -1.18
N TYR A 159 16.61 -15.07 -1.64
CA TYR A 159 16.51 -16.29 -2.43
C TYR A 159 17.73 -17.18 -2.19
N SER A 160 17.52 -18.48 -2.35
CA SER A 160 18.59 -19.46 -2.30
C SER A 160 19.33 -19.50 -3.63
N ASN A 161 20.67 -19.43 -3.59
CA ASN A 161 21.53 -19.53 -4.77
C ASN A 161 21.97 -20.98 -5.01
N SER A 162 22.17 -21.74 -3.94
CA SER A 162 22.59 -23.14 -3.93
C SER A 162 22.20 -23.77 -2.60
N ASP A 163 22.55 -25.04 -2.39
CA ASP A 163 22.23 -25.76 -1.18
C ASP A 163 22.78 -25.11 0.12
N ASN A 164 23.86 -24.35 -0.01
CA ASN A 164 24.53 -23.75 1.14
C ASN A 164 24.71 -22.24 1.04
N THR A 165 24.14 -21.58 0.02
CA THR A 165 24.24 -20.12 -0.13
C THR A 165 22.89 -19.49 -0.38
N PHE A 166 22.69 -18.32 0.18
CA PHE A 166 21.52 -17.48 -0.11
C PHE A 166 21.93 -16.01 -0.21
N SER A 167 21.14 -15.26 -0.95
CA SER A 167 21.33 -13.82 -1.10
C SER A 167 20.11 -13.07 -0.58
N VAL A 168 20.36 -11.91 0.01
CA VAL A 168 19.35 -10.91 0.38
C VAL A 168 19.58 -9.67 -0.46
N ILE A 169 18.58 -9.28 -1.23
CA ILE A 169 18.60 -8.09 -2.06
C ILE A 169 17.80 -7.01 -1.34
N ILE A 170 18.38 -5.81 -1.30
CA ILE A 170 17.77 -4.62 -0.73
C ILE A 170 17.74 -3.56 -1.83
N LYS A 171 16.59 -2.90 -2.00
CA LYS A 171 16.40 -1.81 -2.95
C LYS A 171 15.98 -0.56 -2.22
N TYR A 172 16.61 0.58 -2.51
CA TYR A 172 16.22 1.86 -1.95
C TYR A 172 16.79 3.03 -2.76
N THR A 173 16.30 4.22 -2.52
CA THR A 173 16.75 5.43 -3.23
C THR A 173 17.94 6.12 -2.58
N ASP A 174 18.17 5.92 -1.27
CA ASP A 174 19.30 6.51 -0.55
C ASP A 174 20.35 5.45 -0.22
N LYS A 175 21.58 5.67 -0.71
CA LYS A 175 22.71 4.75 -0.52
C LYS A 175 23.07 4.57 0.96
N LYS A 176 23.05 5.65 1.75
CA LYS A 176 23.37 5.57 3.19
C LYS A 176 22.29 4.80 3.95
N GLY A 177 21.02 5.04 3.62
CA GLY A 177 19.90 4.28 4.15
C GLY A 177 20.03 2.80 3.83
N LEU A 178 20.43 2.46 2.60
CA LEU A 178 20.64 1.10 2.17
C LEU A 178 21.75 0.38 2.96
N GLU A 179 22.88 1.05 3.21
CA GLU A 179 23.97 0.54 4.04
C GLU A 179 23.53 0.30 5.51
N SER A 180 22.70 1.19 6.06
CA SER A 180 22.13 1.04 7.40
C SER A 180 21.20 -0.18 7.47
N VAL A 181 20.28 -0.31 6.52
CA VAL A 181 19.35 -1.44 6.43
C VAL A 181 20.10 -2.76 6.28
N ALA A 182 21.12 -2.81 5.41
CA ALA A 182 21.96 -3.98 5.24
C ALA A 182 22.60 -4.44 6.57
N LYS A 183 23.13 -3.49 7.35
CA LYS A 183 23.69 -3.77 8.67
C LYS A 183 22.65 -4.30 9.67
N GLN A 184 21.43 -3.75 9.65
CA GLN A 184 20.36 -4.24 10.52
C GLN A 184 19.91 -5.65 10.12
N ILE A 185 19.80 -5.93 8.83
CA ILE A 185 19.50 -7.28 8.32
C ILE A 185 20.58 -8.28 8.77
N GLN A 186 21.85 -7.93 8.61
CA GLN A 186 22.94 -8.79 9.08
C GLN A 186 22.81 -9.10 10.57
N ASN A 187 22.61 -8.09 11.41
CA ASN A 187 22.44 -8.28 12.85
C ASN A 187 21.24 -9.18 13.19
N GLU A 188 20.13 -9.04 12.46
CA GLU A 188 18.94 -9.86 12.69
C GLU A 188 19.16 -11.31 12.26
N LEU A 189 19.85 -11.56 11.15
CA LEU A 189 20.21 -12.91 10.71
C LEU A 189 21.17 -13.59 11.67
N GLU A 190 22.19 -12.87 12.16
CA GLU A 190 23.14 -13.38 13.16
C GLU A 190 22.43 -13.77 14.47
N LYS A 191 21.48 -12.99 14.94
CA LYS A 191 20.67 -13.33 16.13
C LYS A 191 19.86 -14.61 15.95
N LYS A 192 19.46 -14.94 14.73
CA LYS A 192 18.67 -16.13 14.42
C LYS A 192 19.51 -17.39 14.24
N GLN A 193 20.81 -17.26 14.09
CA GLN A 193 21.71 -18.39 13.90
C GLN A 193 21.54 -19.51 14.95
N PRO A 194 21.55 -19.24 16.27
CA PRO A 194 21.42 -20.33 17.27
C PRO A 194 20.04 -20.99 17.26
N GLU A 195 19.00 -20.23 16.87
CA GLU A 195 17.63 -20.75 16.74
C GLU A 195 17.53 -21.74 15.57
N PHE A 196 18.03 -21.37 14.41
CA PHE A 196 17.92 -22.20 13.19
C PHE A 196 18.84 -23.42 13.27
N SER A 197 20.07 -23.28 13.79
CA SER A 197 20.95 -24.39 14.00
C SER A 197 20.36 -25.43 14.97
N LYS A 198 19.78 -24.98 16.09
CA LYS A 198 19.16 -25.85 17.08
C LYS A 198 17.86 -26.50 16.58
N ARG A 199 17.01 -25.74 15.90
CA ARG A 199 15.66 -26.17 15.46
C ARG A 199 15.72 -27.15 14.30
N ILE A 200 16.63 -26.93 13.36
CA ILE A 200 16.74 -27.71 12.12
C ILE A 200 17.85 -28.75 12.21
N GLY A 201 19.00 -28.39 12.76
CA GLY A 201 20.16 -29.29 12.91
C GLY A 201 20.05 -30.34 14.01
N GLY A 202 19.09 -30.23 14.91
CA GLY A 202 18.86 -31.21 15.96
C GLY A 202 19.93 -31.23 17.09
N HIS A 203 20.71 -30.15 17.22
CA HIS A 203 21.78 -30.03 18.25
C HIS A 203 21.54 -28.82 19.16
#